data_4feb00e5d6497728afce592dd8ddc81a
#
_entry.id   4feb00e5d6497728afce592dd8ddc81a
#
_cell.length_a   1.000
_cell.length_b   1.000
_cell.length_c   1.000
_cell.angle_alpha   90.00
_cell.angle_beta   90.00
_cell.angle_gamma   90.00
#
_symmetry.space_group_name_H-M   'P 1'
#
loop_
_entity.id
_entity.type
_entity.pdbx_description
1 polymer ?
#
loop_
_entity_poly.entity_id
_entity_poly.type
_entity_poly.pdbx_seq_one_letter_code
_entity_poly.pdbx_strand_id
1 'polypeptide(L)'
;MRQRQVFSGEKQPDLSRKIYPVCCRHFTKFQKGITSVSKSDPAAQKRERRKAIQWVVTIFFVTIAISGTISLLSDILMSRSNMVVAFLILLAIILIGIVFDIVGMAVATADEKPFHSMAARKVPGAHEAIQLLHNAERVSSICNDVVGDICGVVSGSASATIAAQILANFSFSWPQIISLAMSALAAGLTVGGKAIGKSVAVNSCVVIVHSVGRLIASLNRMTGKGKKKKK
;
A
#
# COMPACT_ATOMS: atom_id res chain seq x y z
N MET A 1 -58.74 22.26 -4.42
CA MET A 1 -57.72 23.15 -3.87
C MET A 1 -56.39 22.42 -3.78
N ARG A 2 -55.45 22.79 -4.66
CA ARG A 2 -54.12 22.13 -4.83
C ARG A 2 -53.09 22.95 -4.06
N GLN A 3 -52.54 22.45 -2.97
CA GLN A 3 -51.36 23.05 -2.35
C GLN A 3 -50.10 22.45 -2.94
N ARG A 4 -49.36 23.27 -3.70
CA ARG A 4 -47.98 23.01 -4.09
C ARG A 4 -47.08 23.37 -2.91
N GLN A 5 -46.43 22.40 -2.32
CA GLN A 5 -45.28 22.66 -1.44
C GLN A 5 -44.04 22.88 -2.28
N VAL A 6 -43.53 24.10 -2.19
CA VAL A 6 -42.25 24.55 -2.73
C VAL A 6 -41.17 24.03 -1.81
N PHE A 7 -40.44 23.02 -2.27
CA PHE A 7 -39.20 22.60 -1.60
C PHE A 7 -38.10 23.60 -1.98
N SER A 8 -37.85 24.53 -1.06
CA SER A 8 -36.70 25.45 -1.11
C SER A 8 -35.40 24.61 -0.93
N GLY A 9 -34.59 24.59 -1.97
CA GLY A 9 -33.30 23.93 -1.98
C GLY A 9 -32.28 24.67 -1.13
N GLU A 10 -32.18 24.28 0.13
CA GLU A 10 -31.12 24.70 1.03
C GLU A 10 -29.84 23.96 0.64
N LYS A 11 -28.92 24.69 0.00
CA LYS A 11 -27.57 24.21 -0.28
C LYS A 11 -26.86 23.97 1.05
N GLN A 12 -26.77 22.69 1.48
CA GLN A 12 -25.86 22.34 2.56
C GLN A 12 -24.44 22.80 2.20
N PRO A 13 -23.77 23.52 3.08
CA PRO A 13 -22.38 23.92 2.87
C PRO A 13 -21.52 22.67 2.85
N ASP A 14 -20.82 22.48 1.74
CA ASP A 14 -19.88 21.41 1.51
C ASP A 14 -18.74 21.47 2.55
N LEU A 15 -18.95 20.80 3.69
CA LEU A 15 -17.97 20.68 4.78
C LEU A 15 -16.70 19.95 4.34
N SER A 16 -16.76 19.19 3.23
CA SER A 16 -15.63 18.43 2.73
C SER A 16 -14.51 19.32 2.18
N ARG A 17 -14.84 20.53 1.71
CA ARG A 17 -13.87 21.49 1.16
C ARG A 17 -13.02 22.23 2.19
N LYS A 18 -13.44 22.26 3.47
CA LYS A 18 -12.70 22.99 4.51
C LYS A 18 -11.65 22.19 5.26
N ILE A 19 -11.73 20.84 5.22
CA ILE A 19 -10.88 19.97 6.03
C ILE A 19 -9.64 19.46 5.27
N TYR A 20 -9.66 19.40 3.92
CA TYR A 20 -8.56 18.83 3.12
C TYR A 20 -8.16 19.68 1.90
N PRO A 21 -7.56 20.86 2.08
CA PRO A 21 -7.32 21.75 0.93
C PRO A 21 -6.15 21.36 0.03
N VAL A 22 -5.30 20.41 0.41
CA VAL A 22 -4.03 20.14 -0.30
C VAL A 22 -3.98 18.76 -0.98
N CYS A 23 -4.59 17.73 -0.41
CA CYS A 23 -4.50 16.36 -0.95
C CYS A 23 -5.56 15.98 -2.00
N CYS A 24 -6.76 16.60 -2.01
CA CYS A 24 -7.86 16.18 -2.89
C CYS A 24 -7.73 16.58 -4.37
N ARG A 25 -6.81 17.48 -4.74
CA ARG A 25 -6.73 17.99 -6.12
C ARG A 25 -6.12 17.01 -7.12
N HIS A 26 -5.43 15.97 -6.64
CA HIS A 26 -4.77 14.98 -7.53
C HIS A 26 -5.69 13.80 -7.90
N PHE A 27 -6.65 13.45 -7.05
CA PHE A 27 -7.60 12.38 -7.36
C PHE A 27 -8.46 12.68 -8.60
N THR A 28 -8.84 13.95 -8.79
CA THR A 28 -9.57 14.39 -10.00
C THR A 28 -8.69 14.43 -11.26
N LYS A 29 -7.37 14.59 -11.11
CA LYS A 29 -6.43 14.55 -12.25
C LYS A 29 -6.15 13.12 -12.72
N PHE A 30 -6.13 12.16 -11.79
CA PHE A 30 -6.02 10.74 -12.08
C PHE A 30 -7.21 10.23 -12.91
N GLN A 31 -8.41 10.65 -12.55
CA GLN A 31 -9.63 10.28 -13.30
C GLN A 31 -9.72 10.96 -14.67
N LYS A 32 -9.15 12.17 -14.85
CA LYS A 32 -9.05 12.84 -16.15
C LYS A 32 -7.97 12.24 -17.07
N GLY A 33 -6.92 11.64 -16.53
CA GLY A 33 -5.87 10.96 -17.32
C GLY A 33 -6.39 9.71 -18.03
N ILE A 34 -7.40 9.04 -17.48
CA ILE A 34 -8.02 7.85 -18.08
C ILE A 34 -8.95 8.23 -19.26
N THR A 35 -9.48 9.44 -19.29
CA THR A 35 -10.47 9.86 -20.30
C THR A 35 -9.89 10.68 -21.45
N SER A 36 -8.64 11.14 -21.39
CA SER A 36 -7.97 11.82 -22.50
C SER A 36 -7.21 10.83 -23.38
N VAL A 37 -7.93 9.90 -24.02
CA VAL A 37 -7.40 9.16 -25.18
C VAL A 37 -7.35 10.14 -26.34
N SER A 38 -6.26 10.90 -26.40
CA SER A 38 -5.82 11.58 -27.61
C SER A 38 -5.68 10.53 -28.72
N LYS A 39 -6.13 10.85 -29.94
CA LYS A 39 -5.89 10.09 -31.17
C LYS A 39 -4.38 9.92 -31.39
N SER A 40 -3.79 8.90 -30.78
CA SER A 40 -2.41 8.51 -31.00
C SER A 40 -2.35 7.39 -32.04
N ASP A 41 -1.33 7.40 -32.88
CA ASP A 41 -1.07 6.42 -33.92
C ASP A 41 -1.29 4.98 -33.45
N PRO A 42 -1.97 4.11 -34.24
CA PRO A 42 -2.28 2.73 -33.83
C PRO A 42 -1.02 1.90 -33.51
N ALA A 43 0.12 2.26 -34.07
CA ALA A 43 1.39 1.62 -33.78
C ALA A 43 1.94 1.99 -32.39
N ALA A 44 1.80 3.24 -31.95
CA ALA A 44 2.20 3.70 -30.62
C ALA A 44 1.32 3.06 -29.54
N GLN A 45 0.02 2.97 -29.76
CA GLN A 45 -0.92 2.34 -28.84
C GLN A 45 -0.64 0.83 -28.68
N LYS A 46 -0.26 0.14 -29.76
CA LYS A 46 0.12 -1.29 -29.70
C LYS A 46 1.42 -1.50 -28.90
N ARG A 47 2.35 -0.55 -28.96
CA ARG A 47 3.62 -0.59 -28.23
C ARG A 47 3.41 -0.37 -26.74
N GLU A 48 2.56 0.57 -26.36
CA GLU A 48 2.19 0.83 -24.95
C GLU A 48 1.41 -0.34 -24.35
N ARG A 49 0.47 -0.95 -25.09
CA ARG A 49 -0.23 -2.17 -24.65
C ARG A 49 0.73 -3.33 -24.41
N ARG A 50 1.72 -3.54 -25.29
CA ARG A 50 2.74 -4.60 -25.09
C ARG A 50 3.57 -4.37 -23.83
N LYS A 51 3.99 -3.13 -23.57
CA LYS A 51 4.73 -2.78 -22.34
C LYS A 51 3.87 -3.01 -21.09
N ALA A 52 2.60 -2.63 -21.13
CA ALA A 52 1.67 -2.86 -20.02
C ALA A 52 1.47 -4.36 -19.75
N ILE A 53 1.28 -5.16 -20.80
CA ILE A 53 1.15 -6.63 -20.65
C ILE A 53 2.44 -7.24 -20.12
N GLN A 54 3.60 -6.85 -20.63
CA GLN A 54 4.89 -7.33 -20.12
C GLN A 54 5.08 -6.96 -18.65
N TRP A 55 4.69 -5.76 -18.24
CA TRP A 55 4.72 -5.32 -16.86
C TRP A 55 3.84 -6.20 -15.97
N VAL A 56 2.59 -6.45 -16.36
CA VAL A 56 1.65 -7.30 -15.62
C VAL A 56 2.18 -8.74 -15.51
N VAL A 57 2.67 -9.32 -16.60
CA VAL A 57 3.25 -10.68 -16.61
C VAL A 57 4.47 -10.75 -15.71
N THR A 58 5.35 -9.73 -15.74
CA THR A 58 6.52 -9.69 -14.88
C THR A 58 6.13 -9.62 -13.41
N ILE A 59 5.19 -8.74 -13.04
CA ILE A 59 4.69 -8.66 -11.66
C ILE A 59 4.10 -9.99 -11.23
N PHE A 60 3.28 -10.64 -12.07
CA PHE A 60 2.66 -11.92 -11.77
C PHE A 60 3.69 -13.00 -11.38
N PHE A 61 4.73 -13.20 -12.20
CA PHE A 61 5.76 -14.20 -11.90
C PHE A 61 6.61 -13.81 -10.69
N VAL A 62 6.95 -12.54 -10.54
CA VAL A 62 7.71 -12.03 -9.40
C VAL A 62 6.91 -12.21 -8.11
N THR A 63 5.62 -11.90 -8.13
CA THR A 63 4.74 -12.07 -6.95
C THR A 63 4.65 -13.54 -6.54
N ILE A 64 4.48 -14.48 -7.48
CA ILE A 64 4.46 -15.91 -7.20
C ILE A 64 5.77 -16.35 -6.55
N ALA A 65 6.91 -15.96 -7.13
CA ALA A 65 8.22 -16.36 -6.61
C ALA A 65 8.46 -15.83 -5.19
N ILE A 66 8.19 -14.55 -4.96
CA ILE A 66 8.38 -13.90 -3.66
C ILE A 66 7.40 -14.46 -2.63
N SER A 67 6.11 -14.56 -2.97
CA SER A 67 5.07 -15.08 -2.08
C SER A 67 5.36 -16.52 -1.67
N GLY A 68 5.70 -17.38 -2.64
CA GLY A 68 6.06 -18.78 -2.36
C GLY A 68 7.28 -18.91 -1.44
N THR A 69 8.33 -18.12 -1.70
CA THR A 69 9.54 -18.14 -0.86
C THR A 69 9.26 -17.67 0.56
N ILE A 70 8.51 -16.56 0.73
CA ILE A 70 8.18 -16.01 2.05
C ILE A 70 7.25 -16.96 2.80
N SER A 71 6.26 -17.57 2.12
CA SER A 71 5.35 -18.54 2.73
C SER A 71 6.09 -19.77 3.25
N LEU A 72 6.96 -20.34 2.43
CA LEU A 72 7.79 -21.48 2.86
C LEU A 72 8.68 -21.13 4.06
N LEU A 73 9.33 -19.97 4.03
CA LEU A 73 10.16 -19.51 5.14
C LEU A 73 9.35 -19.30 6.41
N SER A 74 8.17 -18.70 6.30
CA SER A 74 7.24 -18.50 7.41
C SER A 74 6.81 -19.82 8.02
N ASP A 75 6.42 -20.80 7.20
CA ASP A 75 5.97 -22.11 7.66
C ASP A 75 7.09 -22.89 8.38
N ILE A 76 8.34 -22.84 7.88
CA ILE A 76 9.50 -23.43 8.52
C ILE A 76 9.78 -22.78 9.88
N LEU A 77 9.73 -21.45 9.97
CA LEU A 77 9.93 -20.74 11.22
C LEU A 77 8.84 -21.08 12.24
N MET A 78 7.60 -21.11 11.81
CA MET A 78 6.45 -21.32 12.69
C MET A 78 6.35 -22.76 13.18
N SER A 79 6.66 -23.76 12.35
CA SER A 79 6.61 -25.17 12.73
C SER A 79 7.60 -25.55 13.85
N ARG A 80 8.66 -24.77 14.01
CA ARG A 80 9.70 -24.96 15.05
C ARG A 80 9.56 -24.03 16.26
N SER A 81 8.60 -23.11 16.22
CA SER A 81 8.45 -22.05 17.23
C SER A 81 7.37 -22.38 18.24
N ASN A 82 7.51 -21.84 19.45
CA ASN A 82 6.42 -21.83 20.43
C ASN A 82 5.24 -21.02 19.91
N MET A 83 4.04 -21.38 20.31
CA MET A 83 2.78 -20.73 19.93
C MET A 83 2.81 -19.20 20.08
N VAL A 84 3.41 -18.69 21.16
CA VAL A 84 3.55 -17.23 21.38
C VAL A 84 4.43 -16.58 20.31
N VAL A 85 5.55 -17.22 19.98
CA VAL A 85 6.47 -16.71 18.94
C VAL A 85 5.81 -16.73 17.56
N ALA A 86 5.06 -17.79 17.24
CA ALA A 86 4.30 -17.88 16.01
C ALA A 86 3.27 -16.73 15.88
N PHE A 87 2.57 -16.41 16.98
CA PHE A 87 1.64 -15.29 17.01
C PHE A 87 2.33 -13.93 16.84
N LEU A 88 3.50 -13.72 17.44
CA LEU A 88 4.30 -12.50 17.25
C LEU A 88 4.79 -12.35 15.81
N ILE A 89 5.19 -13.45 15.17
CA ILE A 89 5.59 -13.47 13.75
C ILE A 89 4.40 -13.08 12.87
N LEU A 90 3.23 -13.66 13.11
CA LEU A 90 2.00 -13.32 12.40
C LEU A 90 1.69 -11.83 12.51
N LEU A 91 1.72 -11.29 13.73
CA LEU A 91 1.47 -9.87 13.99
C LEU A 91 2.49 -8.98 13.26
N ALA A 92 3.78 -9.35 13.28
CA ALA A 92 4.82 -8.61 12.58
C ALA A 92 4.60 -8.57 11.06
N ILE A 93 4.20 -9.70 10.45
CA ILE A 93 3.89 -9.77 9.01
C ILE A 93 2.71 -8.85 8.66
N ILE A 94 1.64 -8.86 9.47
CA ILE A 94 0.48 -7.99 9.28
C ILE A 94 0.89 -6.52 9.38
N LEU A 95 1.69 -6.14 10.39
CA LEU A 95 2.16 -4.76 10.56
C LEU A 95 3.03 -4.29 9.41
N ILE A 96 3.95 -5.14 8.91
CA ILE A 96 4.76 -4.83 7.73
C ILE A 96 3.85 -4.56 6.53
N GLY A 97 2.86 -5.41 6.28
CA GLY A 97 1.90 -5.23 5.19
C GLY A 97 1.14 -3.89 5.30
N ILE A 98 0.68 -3.53 6.49
CA ILE A 98 -0.01 -2.25 6.74
C ILE A 98 0.91 -1.06 6.49
N VAL A 99 2.17 -1.11 6.93
CA VAL A 99 3.15 -0.02 6.73
C VAL A 99 3.42 0.19 5.24
N PHE A 100 3.61 -0.88 4.47
CA PHE A 100 3.80 -0.76 3.02
C PHE A 100 2.55 -0.22 2.31
N ASP A 101 1.36 -0.60 2.74
CA ASP A 101 0.08 -0.09 2.23
C ASP A 101 -0.06 1.42 2.50
N ILE A 102 0.32 1.88 3.71
CA ILE A 102 0.37 3.30 4.07
C ILE A 102 1.35 4.07 3.16
N VAL A 103 2.55 3.55 2.95
CA VAL A 103 3.57 4.18 2.09
C VAL A 103 3.07 4.26 0.64
N GLY A 104 2.54 3.17 0.10
CA GLY A 104 2.00 3.14 -1.27
C GLY A 104 0.88 4.14 -1.48
N MET A 105 -0.06 4.22 -0.53
CA MET A 105 -1.16 5.17 -0.58
C MET A 105 -0.67 6.62 -0.40
N ALA A 106 0.29 6.87 0.49
CA ALA A 106 0.86 8.19 0.69
C ALA A 106 1.56 8.71 -0.56
N VAL A 107 2.34 7.86 -1.25
CA VAL A 107 3.00 8.21 -2.51
C VAL A 107 1.98 8.48 -3.62
N ALA A 108 0.89 7.71 -3.69
CA ALA A 108 -0.17 7.92 -4.69
C ALA A 108 -0.96 9.22 -4.49
N THR A 109 -1.07 9.70 -3.24
CA THR A 109 -1.89 10.87 -2.90
C THR A 109 -1.11 12.17 -2.69
N ALA A 110 0.21 12.10 -2.56
CA ALA A 110 1.05 13.27 -2.30
C ALA A 110 1.18 14.18 -3.52
N ASP A 111 1.20 15.51 -3.28
CA ASP A 111 1.49 16.53 -4.29
C ASP A 111 3.01 16.79 -4.36
N GLU A 112 3.55 17.06 -5.55
CA GLU A 112 4.98 17.31 -5.75
C GLU A 112 5.45 18.68 -5.24
N LYS A 113 4.54 19.68 -5.18
CA LYS A 113 4.87 21.07 -4.86
C LYS A 113 5.62 21.26 -3.54
N PRO A 114 5.21 20.66 -2.41
CA PRO A 114 5.95 20.78 -1.16
C PRO A 114 7.39 20.27 -1.27
N PHE A 115 7.59 19.19 -2.01
CA PHE A 115 8.92 18.56 -2.16
C PHE A 115 9.87 19.38 -3.02
N HIS A 116 9.37 20.10 -4.03
CA HIS A 116 10.18 21.05 -4.79
C HIS A 116 10.68 22.21 -3.91
N SER A 117 9.83 22.72 -3.02
CA SER A 117 10.24 23.76 -2.06
C SER A 117 11.28 23.26 -1.05
N MET A 118 11.13 22.00 -0.58
CA MET A 118 12.12 21.35 0.30
C MET A 118 13.46 21.09 -0.43
N ALA A 119 13.41 20.70 -1.70
CA ALA A 119 14.59 20.48 -2.52
C ALA A 119 15.37 21.79 -2.77
N ALA A 120 14.68 22.91 -3.01
CA ALA A 120 15.28 24.23 -3.13
C ALA A 120 16.03 24.66 -1.84
N ARG A 121 15.50 24.24 -0.68
CA ARG A 121 16.14 24.44 0.64
C ARG A 121 17.20 23.39 0.98
N LYS A 122 17.52 22.48 0.04
CA LYS A 122 18.51 21.39 0.21
C LYS A 122 18.19 20.45 1.40
N VAL A 123 16.89 20.25 1.72
CA VAL A 123 16.48 19.32 2.77
C VAL A 123 16.85 17.89 2.35
N PRO A 124 17.54 17.11 3.20
CA PRO A 124 17.94 15.75 2.85
C PRO A 124 16.73 14.84 2.63
N GLY A 125 16.77 14.05 1.54
CA GLY A 125 15.65 13.16 1.15
C GLY A 125 14.59 13.79 0.26
N ALA A 126 14.62 15.13 0.05
CA ALA A 126 13.63 15.80 -0.79
C ALA A 126 13.74 15.43 -2.28
N HIS A 127 14.98 15.23 -2.76
CA HIS A 127 15.24 14.85 -4.15
C HIS A 127 14.78 13.40 -4.43
N GLU A 128 15.03 12.50 -3.51
CA GLU A 128 14.57 11.10 -3.55
C GLU A 128 13.04 11.03 -3.46
N ALA A 129 12.42 11.88 -2.63
CA ALA A 129 10.96 11.97 -2.55
C ALA A 129 10.33 12.40 -3.89
N ILE A 130 10.93 13.37 -4.60
CA ILE A 130 10.49 13.77 -5.95
C ILE A 130 10.63 12.61 -6.95
N GLN A 131 11.71 11.82 -6.87
CA GLN A 131 11.88 10.64 -7.72
C GLN A 131 10.83 9.56 -7.45
N LEU A 132 10.43 9.37 -6.19
CA LEU A 132 9.33 8.48 -5.82
C LEU A 132 8.01 8.95 -6.42
N LEU A 133 7.70 10.24 -6.32
CA LEU A 133 6.47 10.82 -6.85
C LEU A 133 6.42 10.79 -8.39
N HIS A 134 7.56 10.97 -9.06
CA HIS A 134 7.64 10.83 -10.52
C HIS A 134 7.28 9.41 -11.01
N ASN A 135 7.47 8.39 -10.15
CA ASN A 135 7.11 7.01 -10.40
C ASN A 135 5.99 6.52 -9.47
N ALA A 136 5.12 7.43 -9.02
CA ALA A 136 4.12 7.16 -7.99
C ALA A 136 3.24 5.94 -8.30
N GLU A 137 2.77 5.82 -9.54
CA GLU A 137 1.94 4.70 -10.00
C GLU A 137 2.65 3.34 -9.78
N ARG A 138 3.92 3.23 -10.19
CA ARG A 138 4.68 1.99 -10.02
C ARG A 138 5.02 1.69 -8.57
N VAL A 139 5.41 2.71 -7.81
CA VAL A 139 5.75 2.55 -6.40
C VAL A 139 4.52 2.17 -5.60
N SER A 140 3.40 2.84 -5.82
CA SER A 140 2.13 2.53 -5.16
C SER A 140 1.65 1.12 -5.48
N SER A 141 1.68 0.72 -6.76
CA SER A 141 1.30 -0.64 -7.19
C SER A 141 2.19 -1.71 -6.53
N ILE A 142 3.50 -1.52 -6.50
CA ILE A 142 4.40 -2.48 -5.85
C ILE A 142 4.13 -2.56 -4.34
N CYS A 143 3.96 -1.43 -3.66
CA CYS A 143 3.73 -1.40 -2.23
C CYS A 143 2.37 -2.00 -1.83
N ASN A 144 1.30 -1.64 -2.54
CA ASN A 144 -0.06 -2.06 -2.20
C ASN A 144 -0.37 -3.45 -2.75
N ASP A 145 -0.18 -3.64 -4.07
CA ASP A 145 -0.65 -4.83 -4.77
C ASP A 145 0.33 -6.00 -4.57
N VAL A 146 1.66 -5.74 -4.63
CA VAL A 146 2.65 -6.82 -4.48
C VAL A 146 2.92 -7.09 -3.00
N VAL A 147 3.45 -6.12 -2.26
CA VAL A 147 3.86 -6.37 -0.86
C VAL A 147 2.65 -6.54 0.05
N GLY A 148 1.63 -5.70 -0.10
CA GLY A 148 0.41 -5.75 0.70
C GLY A 148 -0.36 -7.05 0.55
N ASP A 149 -0.45 -7.59 -0.67
CA ASP A 149 -1.16 -8.84 -0.94
C ASP A 149 -0.33 -10.06 -0.53
N ILE A 150 0.99 -10.05 -0.74
CA ILE A 150 1.88 -11.11 -0.24
C ILE A 150 1.77 -11.22 1.28
N CYS A 151 1.84 -10.12 2.02
CA CYS A 151 1.66 -10.12 3.47
C CYS A 151 0.28 -10.66 3.88
N GLY A 152 -0.77 -10.37 3.11
CA GLY A 152 -2.11 -10.90 3.33
C GLY A 152 -2.19 -12.41 3.17
N VAL A 153 -1.63 -12.96 2.09
CA VAL A 153 -1.59 -14.40 1.83
C VAL A 153 -0.76 -15.13 2.89
N VAL A 154 0.43 -14.60 3.21
CA VAL A 154 1.32 -15.20 4.21
C VAL A 154 0.70 -15.15 5.62
N SER A 155 0.02 -14.06 5.99
CA SER A 155 -0.69 -13.99 7.26
C SER A 155 -1.87 -14.97 7.34
N GLY A 156 -2.52 -15.23 6.21
CA GLY A 156 -3.56 -16.25 6.10
C GLY A 156 -3.04 -17.68 6.33
N SER A 157 -1.94 -18.06 5.66
CA SER A 157 -1.30 -19.37 5.87
C SER A 157 -0.76 -19.52 7.29
N ALA A 158 -0.12 -18.47 7.83
CA ALA A 158 0.38 -18.44 9.18
C ALA A 158 -0.73 -18.63 10.24
N SER A 159 -1.89 -17.99 10.05
CA SER A 159 -3.03 -18.16 10.95
C SER A 159 -3.57 -19.60 10.94
N ALA A 160 -3.57 -20.26 9.78
CA ALA A 160 -3.97 -21.66 9.65
C ALA A 160 -2.98 -22.60 10.37
N THR A 161 -1.66 -22.34 10.26
CA THR A 161 -0.62 -23.11 10.96
C THR A 161 -0.76 -22.97 12.47
N ILE A 162 -1.02 -21.77 12.99
CA ILE A 162 -1.28 -21.52 14.43
C ILE A 162 -2.54 -22.27 14.88
N ALA A 163 -3.61 -22.22 14.10
CA ALA A 163 -4.84 -22.95 14.42
C ALA A 163 -4.58 -24.47 14.50
N ALA A 164 -3.79 -25.02 13.57
CA ALA A 164 -3.41 -26.43 13.60
C ALA A 164 -2.58 -26.78 14.84
N GLN A 165 -1.64 -25.93 15.28
CA GLN A 165 -0.86 -26.11 16.50
C GLN A 165 -1.74 -26.09 17.77
N ILE A 166 -2.73 -25.19 17.82
CA ILE A 166 -3.69 -25.14 18.93
C ILE A 166 -4.47 -26.44 19.02
N LEU A 167 -4.96 -26.95 17.88
CA LEU A 167 -5.73 -28.17 17.83
C LEU A 167 -4.91 -29.42 18.18
N ALA A 168 -3.63 -29.41 17.85
CA ALA A 168 -2.72 -30.51 18.19
C ALA A 168 -2.43 -30.59 19.70
N ASN A 169 -2.38 -29.43 20.39
CA ASN A 169 -2.06 -29.34 21.83
C ASN A 169 -3.27 -29.39 22.75
N PHE A 170 -4.46 -29.09 22.24
CA PHE A 170 -5.69 -29.04 23.03
C PHE A 170 -6.81 -29.82 22.33
N SER A 171 -7.45 -30.74 23.06
CA SER A 171 -8.61 -31.46 22.54
C SER A 171 -9.86 -30.59 22.65
N PHE A 172 -10.28 -30.00 21.56
CA PHE A 172 -11.50 -29.21 21.46
C PHE A 172 -12.62 -30.00 20.80
N SER A 173 -13.85 -29.88 21.30
CA SER A 173 -15.04 -30.53 20.73
C SER A 173 -15.41 -29.97 19.33
N TRP A 174 -14.94 -28.77 18.98
CA TRP A 174 -15.31 -28.06 17.74
C TRP A 174 -14.10 -27.46 17.04
N PRO A 175 -13.25 -28.26 16.35
CA PRO A 175 -12.02 -27.81 15.74
C PRO A 175 -12.22 -26.73 14.65
N GLN A 176 -13.34 -26.77 13.93
CA GLN A 176 -13.65 -25.81 12.87
C GLN A 176 -13.82 -24.38 13.39
N ILE A 177 -14.33 -24.22 14.61
CA ILE A 177 -14.55 -22.88 15.20
C ILE A 177 -13.21 -22.19 15.50
N ILE A 178 -12.19 -22.94 15.93
CA ILE A 178 -10.86 -22.37 16.21
C ILE A 178 -10.20 -21.90 14.91
N SER A 179 -10.23 -22.74 13.88
CA SER A 179 -9.67 -22.36 12.58
C SER A 179 -10.38 -21.13 12.00
N LEU A 180 -11.72 -21.08 12.07
CA LEU A 180 -12.51 -19.94 11.65
C LEU A 180 -12.17 -18.68 12.45
N ALA A 181 -12.08 -18.78 13.78
CA ALA A 181 -11.79 -17.65 14.65
C ALA A 181 -10.39 -17.06 14.38
N MET A 182 -9.38 -17.92 14.19
CA MET A 182 -8.02 -17.48 13.86
C MET A 182 -7.93 -16.79 12.50
N SER A 183 -8.59 -17.34 11.49
CA SER A 183 -8.65 -16.75 10.15
C SER A 183 -9.40 -15.42 10.17
N ALA A 184 -10.53 -15.34 10.88
CA ALA A 184 -11.32 -14.12 11.02
C ALA A 184 -10.54 -13.02 11.77
N LEU A 185 -9.80 -13.39 12.84
CA LEU A 185 -8.95 -12.46 13.58
C LEU A 185 -7.83 -11.89 12.68
N ALA A 186 -7.11 -12.75 11.96
CA ALA A 186 -6.04 -12.31 11.07
C ALA A 186 -6.59 -11.41 9.94
N ALA A 187 -7.71 -11.78 9.33
CA ALA A 187 -8.37 -10.98 8.31
C ALA A 187 -8.85 -9.63 8.88
N GLY A 188 -9.48 -9.63 10.05
CA GLY A 188 -9.96 -8.41 10.70
C GLY A 188 -8.83 -7.44 11.04
N LEU A 189 -7.71 -7.94 11.60
CA LEU A 189 -6.52 -7.15 11.88
C LEU A 189 -5.91 -6.57 10.60
N THR A 190 -5.81 -7.37 9.55
CA THR A 190 -5.23 -6.93 8.27
C THR A 190 -6.10 -5.86 7.61
N VAL A 191 -7.40 -6.12 7.44
CA VAL A 191 -8.33 -5.20 6.78
C VAL A 191 -8.57 -3.95 7.62
N GLY A 192 -8.78 -4.11 8.94
CA GLY A 192 -8.96 -3.01 9.88
C GLY A 192 -7.72 -2.11 9.96
N GLY A 193 -6.54 -2.73 10.04
CA GLY A 193 -5.27 -2.02 10.03
C GLY A 193 -5.03 -1.23 8.73
N LYS A 194 -5.30 -1.81 7.57
CA LYS A 194 -5.25 -1.13 6.28
C LYS A 194 -6.26 0.03 6.20
N ALA A 195 -7.46 -0.14 6.74
CA ALA A 195 -8.48 0.91 6.74
C ALA A 195 -8.04 2.15 7.56
N ILE A 196 -7.49 1.92 8.76
CA ILE A 196 -6.91 2.99 9.59
C ILE A 196 -5.69 3.60 8.89
N GLY A 197 -4.83 2.76 8.33
CA GLY A 197 -3.64 3.16 7.59
C GLY A 197 -3.92 4.10 6.42
N LYS A 198 -4.98 3.86 5.67
CA LYS A 198 -5.41 4.74 4.56
C LYS A 198 -5.74 6.16 5.03
N SER A 199 -6.43 6.29 6.16
CA SER A 199 -6.73 7.61 6.73
C SER A 199 -5.45 8.36 7.14
N VAL A 200 -4.51 7.67 7.78
CA VAL A 200 -3.21 8.23 8.17
C VAL A 200 -2.37 8.60 6.94
N ALA A 201 -2.37 7.75 5.91
CA ALA A 201 -1.63 7.98 4.67
C ALA A 201 -2.08 9.26 3.96
N VAL A 202 -3.39 9.48 3.84
CA VAL A 202 -3.95 10.67 3.17
C VAL A 202 -3.69 11.94 3.98
N ASN A 203 -3.87 11.89 5.30
CA ASN A 203 -3.69 13.06 6.16
C ASN A 203 -2.23 13.49 6.32
N SER A 204 -1.29 12.54 6.27
CA SER A 204 0.13 12.76 6.55
C SER A 204 1.03 12.43 5.36
N CYS A 205 0.50 12.46 4.12
CA CYS A 205 1.21 12.03 2.91
C CYS A 205 2.59 12.70 2.75
N VAL A 206 2.70 14.01 3.00
CA VAL A 206 3.96 14.77 2.86
C VAL A 206 5.02 14.27 3.84
N VAL A 207 4.63 14.02 5.10
CA VAL A 207 5.55 13.56 6.15
C VAL A 207 6.03 12.15 5.85
N ILE A 208 5.12 11.27 5.44
CA ILE A 208 5.41 9.87 5.12
C ILE A 208 6.37 9.78 3.93
N VAL A 209 6.04 10.44 2.82
CA VAL A 209 6.85 10.42 1.60
C VAL A 209 8.24 11.04 1.85
N HIS A 210 8.33 12.14 2.63
CA HIS A 210 9.61 12.71 3.03
C HIS A 210 10.44 11.76 3.90
N SER A 211 9.81 11.04 4.84
CA SER A 211 10.48 10.06 5.70
C SER A 211 11.05 8.90 4.88
N VAL A 212 10.27 8.38 3.92
CA VAL A 212 10.73 7.35 2.98
C VAL A 212 11.85 7.87 2.08
N GLY A 213 11.73 9.08 1.56
CA GLY A 213 12.79 9.74 0.77
C GLY A 213 14.09 9.89 1.56
N ARG A 214 14.01 10.25 2.84
CA ARG A 214 15.16 10.33 3.75
C ARG A 214 15.79 8.95 3.99
N LEU A 215 14.98 7.91 4.17
CA LEU A 215 15.45 6.54 4.34
C LEU A 215 16.22 6.07 3.09
N ILE A 216 15.68 6.31 1.90
CA ILE A 216 16.32 5.98 0.63
C ILE A 216 17.64 6.77 0.46
N ALA A 217 17.63 8.05 0.79
CA ALA A 217 18.84 8.88 0.75
C ALA A 217 19.93 8.33 1.68
N SER A 218 19.56 7.87 2.88
CA SER A 218 20.47 7.24 3.84
C SER A 218 21.05 5.92 3.27
N LEU A 219 20.20 5.05 2.73
CA LEU A 219 20.61 3.79 2.10
C LEU A 219 21.53 4.02 0.89
N ASN A 220 21.21 5.00 0.03
CA ASN A 220 22.05 5.36 -1.11
C ASN A 220 23.42 5.90 -0.68
N ARG A 221 23.47 6.58 0.47
CA ARG A 221 24.75 7.05 1.05
C ARG A 221 25.58 5.89 1.55
N MET A 222 24.97 4.90 2.20
CA MET A 222 25.65 3.69 2.69
C MET A 222 26.14 2.79 1.55
N THR A 223 25.37 2.67 0.45
CA THR A 223 25.72 1.85 -0.73
C THR A 223 26.67 2.54 -1.72
N GLY A 224 27.18 3.76 -1.41
CA GLY A 224 28.14 4.47 -2.24
C GLY A 224 27.62 5.01 -3.58
N LYS A 225 26.34 4.81 -3.91
CA LYS A 225 25.71 5.27 -5.16
C LYS A 225 25.49 6.79 -5.21
N GLY A 226 25.62 7.51 -4.09
CA GLY A 226 25.43 8.95 -4.02
C GLY A 226 26.49 9.82 -4.69
N LYS A 227 27.62 9.27 -5.14
CA LYS A 227 28.74 10.03 -5.73
C LYS A 227 28.73 10.15 -7.26
N LYS A 228 27.85 9.48 -8.00
CA LYS A 228 27.87 9.44 -9.48
C LYS A 228 26.96 10.43 -10.20
N LYS A 229 26.28 11.37 -9.52
CA LYS A 229 25.39 12.38 -10.15
C LYS A 229 25.82 13.83 -9.93
N LYS A 230 27.15 14.08 -9.80
CA LYS A 230 27.75 15.42 -9.90
C LYS A 230 28.77 15.40 -11.05
N LYS A 231 28.27 15.38 -12.28
CA LYS A 231 28.97 15.89 -13.47
C LYS A 231 27.92 16.30 -14.50
#